data_dc3b2390adaba1107f47483db929b287
#
_entry.id   dc3b2390adaba1107f47483db929b287
#
_cell.length_a   1.000
_cell.length_b   1.000
_cell.length_c   1.000
_cell.angle_alpha   90.00
_cell.angle_beta   90.00
_cell.angle_gamma   90.00
#
_symmetry.space_group_name_H-M   'P 1'
#
loop_
_entity.id
_entity.type
_entity.pdbx_description
1 polymer ?
#
loop_
_entity_poly.entity_id
_entity_poly.type
_entity_poly.pdbx_seq_one_letter_code
_entity_poly.pdbx_strand_id
1 'polypeptide(L)'
;MDTFPPAAGGLAWTFDPDLLRRHDRPGPRYTSYPTAPHFHDGFGEPALREAIAGSNQAARALSLYVHVPFCTSPCFYCGCNRVITRDRSRGHGYVARVLAEADLLAPQFADGREVIQLHLGGGTPNFLDAAAMSALVEGLRRRFDFSSAAQRDFSIELDPRFIDAGDVALLARLGFNRASLGIQDFDPQVQASINRVQGVRQTLAILRACRDQGMRSVNVDLIYGLPGQTLQGFGRTLEQVLALRPDRLAVYGYAHLPHLFRAQRQIDEARLPAPEQKLALLGLAVERLSAAGYQYIGMDHFALPEEDLSRAQRAGQLHRNFMGYTTHADTDLVGLGVSAISHIGSTYSQNPRDLPAWEALVDGGHLPVWRGVALSADDRLRAELIQQLMCQGEVDGRALAMRHGVDFDSYFADDLQAVAQLQQDGLARIEQGVVRASEPGRPLLRLLAMCFDPYLRQAQAAPRYSQAI
;
A
#
# COMPACT_ATOMS: atom_id res chain seq x y z
N MET A 1 14.13 -14.20 -23.01
CA MET A 1 14.40 -13.04 -22.15
C MET A 1 13.86 -11.82 -22.87
N ASP A 2 12.71 -11.36 -22.47
CA ASP A 2 12.12 -10.17 -23.06
C ASP A 2 12.61 -8.95 -22.26
N THR A 3 13.48 -8.15 -22.88
CA THR A 3 13.95 -6.87 -22.32
C THR A 3 12.94 -5.81 -22.72
N PHE A 4 12.28 -5.23 -21.74
CA PHE A 4 11.38 -4.11 -21.96
C PHE A 4 12.19 -2.82 -21.83
N PRO A 5 12.27 -1.99 -22.91
CA PRO A 5 12.97 -0.71 -22.80
C PRO A 5 12.26 0.14 -21.71
N PRO A 6 13.03 0.86 -20.88
CA PRO A 6 12.42 1.77 -19.92
C PRO A 6 11.59 2.80 -20.69
N ALA A 7 10.39 3.10 -20.19
CA ALA A 7 9.71 4.34 -20.56
C ALA A 7 10.72 5.48 -20.34
N ALA A 8 10.70 6.52 -21.18
CA ALA A 8 11.73 7.57 -21.21
C ALA A 8 12.14 8.03 -19.80
N GLY A 9 13.34 7.67 -19.36
CA GLY A 9 13.89 7.95 -18.04
C GLY A 9 13.51 6.98 -16.90
N GLY A 10 12.77 5.92 -17.18
CA GLY A 10 12.47 4.87 -16.20
C GLY A 10 13.64 3.90 -16.00
N LEU A 11 13.62 3.16 -14.90
CA LEU A 11 14.62 2.15 -14.60
C LEU A 11 14.34 0.90 -15.46
N ALA A 12 15.37 0.42 -16.19
CA ALA A 12 15.28 -0.82 -16.96
C ALA A 12 15.04 -2.02 -16.04
N TRP A 13 14.26 -3.00 -16.50
CA TRP A 13 14.05 -4.26 -15.83
C TRP A 13 13.75 -5.37 -16.86
N THR A 14 14.01 -6.61 -16.47
CA THR A 14 13.82 -7.78 -17.32
C THR A 14 12.84 -8.74 -16.67
N PHE A 15 11.85 -9.21 -17.41
CA PHE A 15 10.94 -10.26 -16.98
C PHE A 15 11.49 -11.61 -17.41
N ASP A 16 11.96 -12.40 -16.45
CA ASP A 16 12.47 -13.76 -16.67
C ASP A 16 11.65 -14.74 -15.82
N PRO A 17 10.70 -15.48 -16.44
CA PRO A 17 9.83 -16.41 -15.72
C PRO A 17 10.56 -17.50 -14.94
N ASP A 18 11.66 -18.01 -15.50
CA ASP A 18 12.42 -19.10 -14.87
C ASP A 18 13.19 -18.60 -13.66
N LEU A 19 13.75 -17.40 -13.74
CA LEU A 19 14.40 -16.74 -12.63
C LEU A 19 13.41 -16.43 -11.52
N LEU A 20 12.26 -15.84 -11.88
CA LEU A 20 11.20 -15.51 -10.93
C LEU A 20 10.71 -16.77 -10.20
N ARG A 21 10.44 -17.87 -10.90
CA ARG A 21 10.01 -19.14 -10.31
C ARG A 21 11.05 -19.73 -9.35
N ARG A 22 12.33 -19.67 -9.68
CA ARG A 22 13.42 -20.19 -8.83
C ARG A 22 13.55 -19.43 -7.52
N HIS A 23 13.19 -18.14 -7.51
CA HIS A 23 13.36 -17.24 -6.39
C HIS A 23 12.05 -16.84 -5.69
N ASP A 24 10.89 -17.36 -6.15
CA ASP A 24 9.61 -17.09 -5.50
C ASP A 24 9.55 -17.75 -4.11
N ARG A 25 9.67 -16.95 -3.08
CA ARG A 25 9.59 -17.38 -1.68
C ARG A 25 8.79 -16.38 -0.86
N PRO A 26 8.16 -16.81 0.26
CA PRO A 26 7.42 -15.91 1.13
C PRO A 26 8.32 -14.81 1.70
N GLY A 27 7.81 -13.58 1.72
CA GLY A 27 8.54 -12.44 2.28
C GLY A 27 7.68 -11.23 2.57
N PRO A 28 8.13 -10.33 3.45
CA PRO A 28 7.42 -9.11 3.80
C PRO A 28 7.25 -8.18 2.59
N ARG A 29 6.18 -7.39 2.60
CA ARG A 29 5.98 -6.32 1.60
C ARG A 29 6.69 -5.01 1.99
N TYR A 30 7.32 -4.97 3.14
CA TYR A 30 8.06 -3.83 3.71
C TYR A 30 7.31 -2.49 3.60
N THR A 31 6.07 -2.47 4.07
CA THR A 31 5.31 -1.23 4.32
C THR A 31 5.71 -0.59 5.64
N SER A 32 6.49 -1.27 6.44
CA SER A 32 7.18 -0.84 7.66
C SER A 32 8.40 -1.72 7.91
N TYR A 33 9.30 -1.24 8.75
CA TYR A 33 10.37 -2.04 9.34
C TYR A 33 10.64 -1.57 10.77
N PRO A 34 10.55 -2.45 11.79
CA PRO A 34 10.08 -3.84 11.72
C PRO A 34 8.66 -3.98 11.14
N THR A 35 8.35 -5.16 10.59
CA THR A 35 7.04 -5.41 10.00
C THR A 35 5.96 -5.60 11.06
N ALA A 36 4.70 -5.35 10.73
CA ALA A 36 3.57 -5.37 11.68
C ALA A 36 3.42 -6.67 12.54
N PRO A 37 3.84 -7.88 12.08
CA PRO A 37 3.89 -9.05 12.97
C PRO A 37 4.80 -8.92 14.19
N HIS A 38 5.75 -7.96 14.20
CA HIS A 38 6.67 -7.69 15.31
C HIS A 38 6.14 -6.64 16.30
N PHE A 39 4.97 -6.05 16.04
CA PHE A 39 4.33 -5.15 16.99
C PHE A 39 3.83 -5.96 18.18
N HIS A 40 4.01 -5.44 19.40
CA HIS A 40 3.70 -6.12 20.66
C HIS A 40 2.76 -5.28 21.54
N ASP A 41 2.07 -5.91 22.43
CA ASP A 41 1.07 -5.32 23.35
C ASP A 41 1.70 -4.50 24.49
N GLY A 42 3.01 -4.59 24.68
CA GLY A 42 3.76 -3.74 25.61
C GLY A 42 3.83 -2.26 25.17
N PHE A 43 3.44 -1.94 23.92
CA PHE A 43 3.34 -0.56 23.43
C PHE A 43 1.89 -0.10 23.54
N GLY A 44 1.59 0.77 24.49
CA GLY A 44 0.24 1.28 24.75
C GLY A 44 0.10 2.80 24.56
N GLU A 45 -1.05 3.33 25.01
CA GLU A 45 -1.37 4.76 24.92
C GLU A 45 -0.29 5.69 25.48
N PRO A 46 0.34 5.44 26.67
CA PRO A 46 1.40 6.31 27.19
C PRO A 46 2.59 6.44 26.22
N ALA A 47 3.02 5.33 25.62
CA ALA A 47 4.12 5.32 24.66
C ALA A 47 3.77 6.08 23.36
N LEU A 48 2.52 6.00 22.89
CA LEU A 48 2.06 6.80 21.76
C LEU A 48 2.07 8.30 22.09
N ARG A 49 1.61 8.71 23.26
CA ARG A 49 1.65 10.12 23.70
C ARG A 49 3.08 10.66 23.78
N GLU A 50 4.00 9.88 24.32
CA GLU A 50 5.43 10.22 24.36
C GLU A 50 6.01 10.36 22.94
N ALA A 51 5.67 9.44 22.01
CA ALA A 51 6.10 9.49 20.63
C ALA A 51 5.61 10.77 19.92
N ILE A 52 4.36 11.17 20.13
CA ILE A 52 3.79 12.40 19.58
C ILE A 52 4.53 13.62 20.15
N ALA A 53 4.72 13.69 21.46
CA ALA A 53 5.44 14.78 22.11
C ALA A 53 6.88 14.92 21.59
N GLY A 54 7.59 13.81 21.42
CA GLY A 54 8.93 13.79 20.82
C GLY A 54 8.92 14.23 19.35
N SER A 55 7.93 13.79 18.55
CA SER A 55 7.80 14.15 17.15
C SER A 55 7.46 15.62 16.93
N ASN A 56 6.80 16.29 17.89
CA ASN A 56 6.48 17.71 17.80
C ASN A 56 7.73 18.59 17.65
N GLN A 57 8.88 18.13 18.17
CA GLN A 57 10.15 18.88 18.04
C GLN A 57 10.65 18.94 16.59
N ALA A 58 10.32 17.93 15.77
CA ALA A 58 10.70 17.88 14.36
C ALA A 58 9.76 18.67 13.44
N ALA A 59 8.59 19.09 13.94
CA ALA A 59 7.56 19.86 13.22
C ALA A 59 7.20 19.31 11.83
N ARG A 60 7.25 17.98 11.64
CA ARG A 60 6.91 17.34 10.37
C ARG A 60 5.44 17.55 10.04
N ALA A 61 5.12 17.63 8.76
CA ALA A 61 3.76 17.59 8.27
C ALA A 61 3.06 16.27 8.63
N LEU A 62 1.75 16.22 8.54
CA LEU A 62 0.94 15.06 8.88
C LEU A 62 0.39 14.39 7.61
N SER A 63 0.37 13.06 7.63
CA SER A 63 -0.41 12.20 6.75
C SER A 63 -1.51 11.55 7.57
N LEU A 64 -2.78 11.70 7.19
CA LEU A 64 -3.89 11.01 7.84
C LEU A 64 -4.32 9.79 7.03
N TYR A 65 -4.48 8.67 7.69
CA TYR A 65 -5.14 7.48 7.15
C TYR A 65 -6.43 7.21 7.93
N VAL A 66 -7.55 7.12 7.24
CA VAL A 66 -8.82 6.72 7.88
C VAL A 66 -9.25 5.36 7.34
N HIS A 67 -9.33 4.39 8.24
CA HIS A 67 -9.84 3.07 7.89
C HIS A 67 -11.36 3.04 7.97
N VAL A 68 -12.05 2.79 6.86
CA VAL A 68 -13.51 2.59 6.81
C VAL A 68 -13.79 1.10 6.61
N PRO A 69 -14.21 0.34 7.65
CA PRO A 69 -14.23 -1.11 7.59
C PRO A 69 -15.39 -1.71 6.81
N PHE A 70 -16.38 -0.93 6.43
CA PHE A 70 -17.64 -1.46 5.90
C PHE A 70 -17.57 -1.82 4.42
N CYS A 71 -18.20 -2.95 4.06
CA CYS A 71 -18.50 -3.36 2.69
C CYS A 71 -19.93 -3.87 2.60
N THR A 72 -20.62 -3.58 1.50
CA THR A 72 -22.00 -4.03 1.26
C THR A 72 -22.08 -5.52 0.93
N SER A 73 -21.01 -6.08 0.33
CA SER A 73 -20.94 -7.47 -0.13
C SER A 73 -19.51 -8.00 0.04
N PRO A 74 -19.32 -9.28 0.41
CA PRO A 74 -17.99 -9.87 0.50
C PRO A 74 -17.44 -10.18 -0.88
N CYS A 75 -16.25 -9.69 -1.20
CA CYS A 75 -15.45 -10.23 -2.30
C CYS A 75 -14.66 -11.45 -1.76
N PHE A 76 -14.68 -12.58 -2.47
CA PHE A 76 -14.11 -13.84 -1.93
C PHE A 76 -12.58 -13.82 -1.88
N TYR A 77 -11.91 -13.04 -2.71
CA TYR A 77 -10.44 -12.89 -2.71
C TYR A 77 -9.89 -12.04 -1.56
N CYS A 78 -10.74 -11.22 -0.93
CA CYS A 78 -10.30 -10.10 -0.11
C CYS A 78 -9.76 -10.51 1.27
N GLY A 79 -8.60 -9.97 1.64
CA GLY A 79 -7.94 -10.10 2.94
C GLY A 79 -8.02 -8.87 3.85
N CYS A 80 -8.79 -7.84 3.50
CA CYS A 80 -8.90 -6.62 4.30
C CYS A 80 -9.60 -6.85 5.64
N ASN A 81 -9.28 -6.01 6.63
CA ASN A 81 -10.06 -5.92 7.87
C ASN A 81 -11.39 -5.23 7.57
N ARG A 82 -12.48 -5.99 7.51
CA ARG A 82 -13.78 -5.48 7.07
C ARG A 82 -14.97 -6.08 7.79
N VAL A 83 -16.05 -5.33 7.80
CA VAL A 83 -17.38 -5.71 8.32
C VAL A 83 -18.38 -5.69 7.16
N ILE A 84 -18.99 -6.85 6.87
CA ILE A 84 -20.00 -6.95 5.82
C ILE A 84 -21.35 -6.55 6.39
N THR A 85 -21.94 -5.48 5.84
CA THR A 85 -23.27 -5.01 6.24
C THR A 85 -23.93 -4.23 5.11
N ARG A 86 -25.27 -4.26 5.06
CA ARG A 86 -26.07 -3.40 4.16
C ARG A 86 -26.68 -2.21 4.91
N ASP A 87 -26.56 -2.21 6.22
CA ASP A 87 -27.07 -1.13 7.08
C ASP A 87 -26.10 0.06 7.03
N ARG A 88 -26.39 1.04 6.17
CA ARG A 88 -25.59 2.25 6.00
C ARG A 88 -25.63 3.17 7.22
N SER A 89 -26.63 3.05 8.12
CA SER A 89 -26.69 3.86 9.35
C SER A 89 -25.49 3.61 10.25
N ARG A 90 -24.87 2.44 10.20
CA ARG A 90 -23.64 2.13 10.92
C ARG A 90 -22.48 3.05 10.55
N GLY A 91 -22.47 3.60 9.33
CA GLY A 91 -21.48 4.58 8.88
C GLY A 91 -21.48 5.84 9.73
N HIS A 92 -22.66 6.36 10.08
CA HIS A 92 -22.78 7.57 10.89
C HIS A 92 -22.22 7.39 12.31
N GLY A 93 -22.58 6.28 12.97
CA GLY A 93 -22.04 5.95 14.30
C GLY A 93 -20.52 5.73 14.29
N TYR A 94 -20.02 5.13 13.23
CA TYR A 94 -18.59 4.93 13.03
C TYR A 94 -17.84 6.27 12.83
N VAL A 95 -18.37 7.14 11.97
CA VAL A 95 -17.78 8.48 11.73
C VAL A 95 -17.75 9.29 13.01
N ALA A 96 -18.81 9.24 13.83
CA ALA A 96 -18.83 9.94 15.13
C ALA A 96 -17.66 9.49 16.02
N ARG A 97 -17.37 8.19 16.08
CA ARG A 97 -16.26 7.64 16.87
C ARG A 97 -14.88 7.94 16.26
N VAL A 98 -14.73 7.91 14.94
CA VAL A 98 -13.48 8.37 14.28
C VAL A 98 -13.19 9.82 14.62
N LEU A 99 -14.21 10.66 14.67
CA LEU A 99 -14.07 12.06 15.08
C LEU A 99 -13.78 12.21 16.58
N ALA A 100 -14.34 11.35 17.43
CA ALA A 100 -13.99 11.30 18.85
C ALA A 100 -12.53 10.85 19.07
N GLU A 101 -12.06 9.85 18.33
CA GLU A 101 -10.64 9.46 18.31
C GLU A 101 -9.76 10.64 17.87
N ALA A 102 -10.17 11.37 16.83
CA ALA A 102 -9.48 12.57 16.38
C ALA A 102 -9.48 13.71 17.43
N ASP A 103 -10.53 13.83 18.24
CA ASP A 103 -10.58 14.77 19.39
C ASP A 103 -9.53 14.44 20.47
N LEU A 104 -9.21 13.15 20.63
CA LEU A 104 -8.18 12.71 21.58
C LEU A 104 -6.75 12.91 21.03
N LEU A 105 -6.59 12.79 19.71
CA LEU A 105 -5.28 12.83 19.04
C LEU A 105 -4.85 14.23 18.64
N ALA A 106 -5.72 15.01 18.00
CA ALA A 106 -5.36 16.28 17.40
C ALA A 106 -4.72 17.27 18.41
N PRO A 107 -5.21 17.41 19.66
CA PRO A 107 -4.60 18.30 20.65
C PRO A 107 -3.18 17.88 21.11
N GLN A 108 -2.73 16.66 20.76
CA GLN A 108 -1.38 16.18 21.10
C GLN A 108 -0.33 16.72 20.12
N PHE A 109 -0.73 17.09 18.90
CA PHE A 109 0.16 17.62 17.90
C PHE A 109 0.35 19.13 18.08
N ALA A 110 1.59 19.61 17.90
CA ALA A 110 1.89 21.03 17.95
C ALA A 110 1.18 21.79 16.82
N ASP A 111 0.86 23.05 17.08
CA ASP A 111 0.26 23.95 16.10
C ASP A 111 1.15 24.10 14.86
N GLY A 112 0.53 24.29 13.69
CA GLY A 112 1.22 24.50 12.42
C GLY A 112 1.72 23.22 11.73
N ARG A 113 1.37 22.03 12.24
CA ARG A 113 1.63 20.77 11.56
C ARG A 113 0.51 20.48 10.57
N GLU A 114 0.70 20.93 9.32
CA GLU A 114 -0.31 20.77 8.26
C GLU A 114 -0.51 19.32 7.86
N VAL A 115 -1.77 18.93 7.61
CA VAL A 115 -2.14 17.70 6.93
C VAL A 115 -1.96 17.90 5.43
N ILE A 116 -0.89 17.36 4.88
CA ILE A 116 -0.59 17.43 3.44
C ILE A 116 -1.05 16.18 2.69
N GLN A 117 -1.35 15.10 3.41
CA GLN A 117 -1.85 13.86 2.85
C GLN A 117 -3.04 13.33 3.66
N LEU A 118 -4.11 12.93 2.95
CA LEU A 118 -5.26 12.22 3.50
C LEU A 118 -5.55 11.00 2.63
N HIS A 119 -5.71 9.83 3.25
CA HIS A 119 -6.14 8.63 2.55
C HIS A 119 -7.31 7.95 3.28
N LEU A 120 -8.41 7.73 2.57
CA LEU A 120 -9.52 6.91 3.02
C LEU A 120 -9.44 5.55 2.35
N GLY A 121 -9.30 4.49 3.14
CA GLY A 121 -9.17 3.11 2.64
C GLY A 121 -9.83 2.08 3.56
N GLY A 122 -9.53 0.79 3.31
CA GLY A 122 -9.86 -0.30 4.20
C GLY A 122 -10.86 -1.31 3.64
N GLY A 123 -12.13 -1.25 4.01
CA GLY A 123 -13.21 -2.02 3.42
C GLY A 123 -13.66 -1.37 2.11
N THR A 124 -14.53 -0.38 2.22
CA THR A 124 -15.02 0.41 1.09
C THR A 124 -15.43 1.80 1.59
N PRO A 125 -14.61 2.85 1.43
CA PRO A 125 -14.95 4.19 1.95
C PRO A 125 -16.25 4.76 1.39
N ASN A 126 -16.60 4.50 0.13
CA ASN A 126 -17.89 4.91 -0.44
C ASN A 126 -19.09 4.06 0.03
N PHE A 127 -18.90 3.26 1.09
CA PHE A 127 -20.01 2.77 1.92
C PHE A 127 -20.66 3.93 2.70
N LEU A 128 -19.89 4.94 3.10
CA LEU A 128 -20.42 6.14 3.72
C LEU A 128 -21.31 6.87 2.72
N ASP A 129 -22.51 7.29 3.16
CA ASP A 129 -23.35 8.17 2.35
C ASP A 129 -22.78 9.61 2.32
N ALA A 130 -23.38 10.46 1.51
CA ALA A 130 -22.94 11.83 1.32
C ALA A 130 -22.86 12.64 2.62
N ALA A 131 -23.81 12.41 3.54
CA ALA A 131 -23.85 13.11 4.83
C ALA A 131 -22.71 12.64 5.76
N ALA A 132 -22.51 11.33 5.90
CA ALA A 132 -21.45 10.76 6.71
C ALA A 132 -20.05 11.10 6.15
N MET A 133 -19.88 11.05 4.81
CA MET A 133 -18.62 11.43 4.17
C MET A 133 -18.29 12.92 4.40
N SER A 134 -19.27 13.81 4.23
CA SER A 134 -19.10 15.24 4.50
C SER A 134 -18.78 15.49 5.97
N ALA A 135 -19.53 14.85 6.88
CA ALA A 135 -19.30 14.98 8.33
C ALA A 135 -17.88 14.53 8.72
N LEU A 136 -17.39 13.43 8.14
CA LEU A 136 -16.03 12.94 8.38
C LEU A 136 -14.98 13.97 7.96
N VAL A 137 -15.01 14.38 6.68
CA VAL A 137 -13.96 15.27 6.14
C VAL A 137 -13.99 16.65 6.79
N GLU A 138 -15.18 17.24 6.93
CA GLU A 138 -15.34 18.54 7.61
C GLU A 138 -15.00 18.45 9.10
N GLY A 139 -15.36 17.34 9.74
CA GLY A 139 -15.00 17.06 11.11
C GLY A 139 -13.49 16.97 11.34
N LEU A 140 -12.76 16.30 10.45
CA LEU A 140 -11.31 16.26 10.49
C LEU A 140 -10.68 17.63 10.25
N ARG A 141 -11.20 18.43 9.31
CA ARG A 141 -10.73 19.80 9.05
C ARG A 141 -10.92 20.77 10.23
N ARG A 142 -11.88 20.52 11.09
CA ARG A 142 -12.04 21.33 12.33
C ARG A 142 -11.02 20.98 13.41
N ARG A 143 -10.33 19.83 13.30
CA ARG A 143 -9.40 19.29 14.30
C ARG A 143 -7.95 19.38 13.90
N PHE A 144 -7.69 19.29 12.61
CA PHE A 144 -6.35 19.35 12.03
C PHE A 144 -6.27 20.51 11.02
N ASP A 145 -5.09 21.09 10.89
CA ASP A 145 -4.80 22.09 9.87
C ASP A 145 -4.55 21.41 8.52
N PHE A 146 -5.49 21.57 7.58
CA PHE A 146 -5.43 20.93 6.27
C PHE A 146 -4.77 21.84 5.25
N SER A 147 -3.71 21.38 4.61
CA SER A 147 -3.01 22.13 3.57
C SER A 147 -3.93 22.44 2.38
N SER A 148 -3.86 23.66 1.92
CA SER A 148 -4.48 24.13 0.67
C SER A 148 -3.56 24.03 -0.54
N ALA A 149 -2.31 23.57 -0.35
CA ALA A 149 -1.32 23.48 -1.42
C ALA A 149 -1.78 22.60 -2.58
N ALA A 150 -1.39 22.97 -3.80
CA ALA A 150 -1.75 22.21 -5.01
C ALA A 150 -1.14 20.77 -4.99
N GLN A 151 -0.01 20.60 -4.30
CA GLN A 151 0.72 19.34 -4.18
C GLN A 151 0.16 18.39 -3.10
N ARG A 152 -0.86 18.82 -2.31
CA ARG A 152 -1.51 17.95 -1.33
C ARG A 152 -2.00 16.67 -2.00
N ASP A 153 -2.02 15.58 -1.26
CA ASP A 153 -2.44 14.26 -1.75
C ASP A 153 -3.64 13.76 -0.93
N PHE A 154 -4.84 14.04 -1.40
CA PHE A 154 -6.08 13.58 -0.75
C PHE A 154 -6.74 12.51 -1.62
N SER A 155 -6.63 11.27 -1.18
CA SER A 155 -6.95 10.07 -1.94
C SER A 155 -8.02 9.21 -1.27
N ILE A 156 -8.79 8.48 -2.08
CA ILE A 156 -9.85 7.61 -1.63
C ILE A 156 -9.95 6.34 -2.47
N GLU A 157 -10.11 5.19 -1.80
CA GLU A 157 -10.44 3.91 -2.44
C GLU A 157 -11.94 3.85 -2.75
N LEU A 158 -12.29 3.44 -3.96
CA LEU A 158 -13.67 3.40 -4.45
C LEU A 158 -14.03 2.03 -5.01
N ASP A 159 -15.18 1.55 -4.60
CA ASP A 159 -15.85 0.44 -5.28
C ASP A 159 -16.84 1.01 -6.32
N PRO A 160 -16.55 0.89 -7.62
CA PRO A 160 -17.33 1.52 -8.67
C PRO A 160 -18.75 0.95 -8.81
N ARG A 161 -19.08 -0.14 -8.12
CA ARG A 161 -20.43 -0.71 -8.10
C ARG A 161 -21.45 0.11 -7.31
N PHE A 162 -20.99 0.95 -6.39
CA PHE A 162 -21.79 1.63 -5.37
C PHE A 162 -21.57 3.15 -5.34
N ILE A 163 -21.16 3.73 -6.44
CA ILE A 163 -20.90 5.17 -6.58
C ILE A 163 -21.36 5.67 -7.94
N ASP A 164 -21.76 6.92 -8.03
CA ASP A 164 -22.13 7.60 -9.27
C ASP A 164 -21.31 8.90 -9.48
N ALA A 165 -21.58 9.62 -10.58
CA ALA A 165 -20.87 10.86 -10.90
C ALA A 165 -21.17 12.00 -9.91
N GLY A 166 -22.36 11.99 -9.27
CA GLY A 166 -22.73 12.96 -8.24
C GLY A 166 -21.90 12.78 -6.98
N ASP A 167 -21.65 11.53 -6.58
CA ASP A 167 -20.78 11.20 -5.47
C ASP A 167 -19.32 11.62 -5.76
N VAL A 168 -18.84 11.37 -6.99
CA VAL A 168 -17.50 11.82 -7.41
C VAL A 168 -17.38 13.34 -7.34
N ALA A 169 -18.41 14.07 -7.79
CA ALA A 169 -18.45 15.53 -7.66
C ALA A 169 -18.45 16.00 -6.20
N LEU A 170 -19.12 15.28 -5.28
CA LEU A 170 -19.03 15.56 -3.84
C LEU A 170 -17.61 15.35 -3.33
N LEU A 171 -16.96 14.24 -3.67
CA LEU A 171 -15.60 13.96 -3.24
C LEU A 171 -14.63 15.05 -3.70
N ALA A 172 -14.75 15.51 -4.94
CA ALA A 172 -13.94 16.61 -5.46
C ALA A 172 -14.19 17.92 -4.68
N ARG A 173 -15.44 18.26 -4.36
CA ARG A 173 -15.76 19.42 -3.49
C ARG A 173 -15.20 19.28 -2.08
N LEU A 174 -15.14 18.06 -1.54
CA LEU A 174 -14.50 17.75 -0.26
C LEU A 174 -12.97 17.80 -0.34
N GLY A 175 -12.40 18.05 -1.52
CA GLY A 175 -10.98 18.27 -1.74
C GLY A 175 -10.18 17.03 -2.11
N PHE A 176 -10.82 15.88 -2.32
CA PHE A 176 -10.14 14.71 -2.87
C PHE A 176 -9.66 15.02 -4.30
N ASN A 177 -8.39 14.72 -4.56
CA ASN A 177 -7.76 14.94 -5.85
C ASN A 177 -7.13 13.67 -6.44
N ARG A 178 -7.32 12.53 -5.77
CA ARG A 178 -6.90 11.21 -6.23
C ARG A 178 -7.96 10.17 -5.89
N ALA A 179 -8.13 9.18 -6.78
CA ALA A 179 -9.01 8.04 -6.55
C ALA A 179 -8.31 6.73 -6.92
N SER A 180 -8.62 5.64 -6.21
CA SER A 180 -8.26 4.27 -6.59
C SER A 180 -9.53 3.47 -6.84
N LEU A 181 -9.66 2.89 -8.04
CA LEU A 181 -10.82 2.12 -8.47
C LEU A 181 -10.50 0.63 -8.48
N GLY A 182 -11.16 -0.13 -7.60
CA GLY A 182 -11.04 -1.58 -7.61
C GLY A 182 -11.78 -2.20 -8.80
N ILE A 183 -11.07 -2.59 -9.86
CA ILE A 183 -11.62 -3.31 -11.02
C ILE A 183 -11.44 -4.81 -10.86
N GLN A 184 -10.26 -5.23 -10.54
CA GLN A 184 -9.78 -6.61 -10.36
C GLN A 184 -9.73 -7.40 -11.68
N ASP A 185 -10.84 -7.62 -12.33
CA ASP A 185 -10.99 -8.22 -13.65
C ASP A 185 -12.34 -7.84 -14.27
N PHE A 186 -12.42 -7.79 -15.59
CA PHE A 186 -13.67 -7.56 -16.33
C PHE A 186 -14.27 -8.83 -16.93
N ASP A 187 -13.59 -9.98 -16.86
CA ASP A 187 -14.17 -11.24 -17.34
C ASP A 187 -15.35 -11.65 -16.45
N PRO A 188 -16.57 -11.86 -17.02
CA PRO A 188 -17.77 -12.16 -16.24
C PRO A 188 -17.68 -13.45 -15.43
N GLN A 189 -16.93 -14.46 -15.92
CA GLN A 189 -16.78 -15.74 -15.22
C GLN A 189 -15.82 -15.59 -14.02
N VAL A 190 -14.77 -14.79 -14.18
CA VAL A 190 -13.86 -14.44 -13.09
C VAL A 190 -14.59 -13.62 -12.04
N GLN A 191 -15.33 -12.60 -12.45
CA GLN A 191 -16.14 -11.76 -11.54
C GLN A 191 -17.14 -12.57 -10.73
N ALA A 192 -17.83 -13.51 -11.36
CA ALA A 192 -18.77 -14.40 -10.66
C ALA A 192 -18.04 -15.28 -9.65
N SER A 193 -16.87 -15.83 -9.99
CA SER A 193 -16.10 -16.71 -9.12
C SER A 193 -15.56 -16.02 -7.85
N ILE A 194 -15.39 -14.70 -7.89
CA ILE A 194 -14.89 -13.90 -6.77
C ILE A 194 -15.99 -13.06 -6.09
N ASN A 195 -17.26 -13.27 -6.46
CA ASN A 195 -18.42 -12.51 -5.97
C ASN A 195 -18.27 -10.98 -6.13
N ARG A 196 -17.74 -10.55 -7.30
CA ARG A 196 -17.57 -9.14 -7.62
C ARG A 196 -18.00 -8.83 -9.05
N VAL A 197 -19.30 -8.93 -9.30
CA VAL A 197 -19.87 -8.60 -10.59
C VAL A 197 -20.01 -7.08 -10.71
N GLN A 198 -19.35 -6.49 -11.70
CA GLN A 198 -19.40 -5.06 -11.98
C GLN A 198 -19.43 -4.79 -13.48
N GLY A 199 -20.27 -3.84 -13.89
CA GLY A 199 -20.42 -3.48 -15.29
C GLY A 199 -19.24 -2.64 -15.79
N VAL A 200 -18.64 -3.04 -16.92
CA VAL A 200 -17.56 -2.30 -17.56
C VAL A 200 -17.97 -0.84 -17.78
N ARG A 201 -19.13 -0.59 -18.42
CA ARG A 201 -19.61 0.77 -18.72
C ARG A 201 -19.75 1.66 -17.47
N GLN A 202 -20.25 1.09 -16.36
CA GLN A 202 -20.37 1.82 -15.10
C GLN A 202 -18.99 2.21 -14.58
N THR A 203 -18.06 1.26 -14.51
CA THR A 203 -16.68 1.51 -14.04
C THR A 203 -15.99 2.59 -14.88
N LEU A 204 -16.14 2.51 -16.22
CA LEU A 204 -15.59 3.51 -17.13
C LEU A 204 -16.19 4.90 -16.92
N ALA A 205 -17.50 4.97 -16.62
CA ALA A 205 -18.18 6.23 -16.32
C ALA A 205 -17.63 6.89 -15.05
N ILE A 206 -17.34 6.11 -13.99
CA ILE A 206 -16.74 6.63 -12.76
C ILE A 206 -15.32 7.16 -13.00
N LEU A 207 -14.49 6.45 -13.76
CA LEU A 207 -13.16 6.93 -14.10
C LEU A 207 -13.22 8.25 -14.88
N ARG A 208 -14.13 8.36 -15.85
CA ARG A 208 -14.35 9.62 -16.59
C ARG A 208 -14.82 10.73 -15.64
N ALA A 209 -15.79 10.44 -14.76
CA ALA A 209 -16.26 11.41 -13.78
C ALA A 209 -15.13 11.93 -12.88
N CYS A 210 -14.19 11.07 -12.45
CA CYS A 210 -13.01 11.50 -11.70
C CYS A 210 -12.18 12.52 -12.50
N ARG A 211 -11.96 12.28 -13.78
CA ARG A 211 -11.23 13.21 -14.66
C ARG A 211 -11.98 14.50 -14.91
N ASP A 212 -13.28 14.42 -15.17
CA ASP A 212 -14.14 15.59 -15.41
C ASP A 212 -14.20 16.50 -14.18
N GLN A 213 -14.05 15.94 -12.98
CA GLN A 213 -13.93 16.69 -11.73
C GLN A 213 -12.47 17.16 -11.43
N GLY A 214 -11.53 16.96 -12.34
CA GLY A 214 -10.16 17.43 -12.21
C GLY A 214 -9.30 16.65 -11.21
N MET A 215 -9.65 15.38 -10.93
CA MET A 215 -8.79 14.52 -10.11
C MET A 215 -7.42 14.37 -10.78
N ARG A 216 -6.37 14.65 -10.01
CA ARG A 216 -4.98 14.72 -10.47
C ARG A 216 -4.41 13.36 -10.88
N SER A 217 -4.87 12.28 -10.25
CA SER A 217 -4.43 10.92 -10.54
C SER A 217 -5.55 9.92 -10.22
N VAL A 218 -5.79 9.00 -11.15
CA VAL A 218 -6.70 7.88 -10.97
C VAL A 218 -5.93 6.59 -11.09
N ASN A 219 -5.93 5.81 -10.01
CA ASN A 219 -5.37 4.47 -9.96
C ASN A 219 -6.44 3.42 -10.28
N VAL A 220 -6.02 2.32 -10.88
CA VAL A 220 -6.86 1.14 -11.12
C VAL A 220 -6.18 -0.08 -10.51
N ASP A 221 -6.94 -0.84 -9.70
CA ASP A 221 -6.47 -2.09 -9.12
C ASP A 221 -6.94 -3.28 -9.97
N LEU A 222 -6.00 -4.12 -10.38
CA LEU A 222 -6.20 -5.40 -11.05
C LEU A 222 -5.62 -6.54 -10.22
N ILE A 223 -6.16 -7.73 -10.40
CA ILE A 223 -5.63 -8.94 -9.74
C ILE A 223 -5.41 -10.02 -10.80
N TYR A 224 -4.18 -10.54 -10.87
CA TYR A 224 -3.88 -11.74 -11.65
C TYR A 224 -3.83 -12.99 -10.76
N GLY A 225 -4.10 -14.15 -11.34
CA GLY A 225 -4.12 -15.41 -10.61
C GLY A 225 -5.47 -15.71 -9.94
N LEU A 226 -6.56 -15.04 -10.34
CA LEU A 226 -7.92 -15.31 -9.87
C LEU A 226 -8.49 -16.61 -10.45
N PRO A 227 -9.48 -17.26 -9.79
CA PRO A 227 -10.06 -18.51 -10.27
C PRO A 227 -10.73 -18.35 -11.64
N GLY A 228 -10.39 -19.23 -12.57
CA GLY A 228 -10.91 -19.24 -13.93
C GLY A 228 -10.30 -18.21 -14.88
N GLN A 229 -9.32 -17.45 -14.42
CA GLN A 229 -8.63 -16.46 -15.24
C GLN A 229 -7.78 -17.12 -16.34
N THR A 230 -7.86 -16.59 -17.55
CA THR A 230 -7.09 -17.05 -18.71
C THR A 230 -6.27 -15.91 -19.30
N LEU A 231 -5.20 -16.20 -20.02
CA LEU A 231 -4.40 -15.17 -20.73
C LEU A 231 -5.27 -14.34 -21.68
N GLN A 232 -6.18 -14.98 -22.42
CA GLN A 232 -7.07 -14.28 -23.34
C GLN A 232 -8.06 -13.38 -22.60
N GLY A 233 -8.69 -13.87 -21.50
CA GLY A 233 -9.64 -13.09 -20.69
C GLY A 233 -8.97 -11.89 -20.07
N PHE A 234 -7.84 -12.11 -19.39
CA PHE A 234 -7.08 -11.05 -18.75
C PHE A 234 -6.49 -10.05 -19.75
N GLY A 235 -6.07 -10.53 -20.94
CA GLY A 235 -5.65 -9.67 -22.05
C GLY A 235 -6.77 -8.67 -22.46
N ARG A 236 -8.02 -9.15 -22.59
CA ARG A 236 -9.17 -8.25 -22.86
C ARG A 236 -9.42 -7.26 -21.72
N THR A 237 -9.26 -7.67 -20.46
CA THR A 237 -9.36 -6.77 -19.32
C THR A 237 -8.31 -5.66 -19.40
N LEU A 238 -7.03 -6.03 -19.68
CA LEU A 238 -5.95 -5.06 -19.86
C LEU A 238 -6.22 -4.09 -21.00
N GLU A 239 -6.69 -4.57 -22.15
CA GLU A 239 -7.04 -3.72 -23.31
C GLU A 239 -8.13 -2.69 -22.95
N GLN A 240 -9.18 -3.12 -22.22
CA GLN A 240 -10.26 -2.24 -21.80
C GLN A 240 -9.77 -1.18 -20.79
N VAL A 241 -8.90 -1.56 -19.87
CA VAL A 241 -8.31 -0.64 -18.89
C VAL A 241 -7.36 0.34 -19.57
N LEU A 242 -6.48 -0.14 -20.44
CA LEU A 242 -5.50 0.69 -21.15
C LEU A 242 -6.16 1.71 -22.10
N ALA A 243 -7.31 1.36 -22.70
CA ALA A 243 -8.10 2.30 -23.49
C ALA A 243 -8.55 3.55 -22.70
N LEU A 244 -8.61 3.46 -21.38
CA LEU A 244 -8.92 4.57 -20.48
C LEU A 244 -7.69 5.34 -20.02
N ARG A 245 -6.51 4.76 -20.21
CA ARG A 245 -5.23 5.33 -19.80
C ARG A 245 -5.24 5.86 -18.36
N PRO A 246 -5.50 5.00 -17.33
CA PRO A 246 -5.39 5.44 -15.94
C PRO A 246 -3.97 5.96 -15.66
N ASP A 247 -3.82 6.84 -14.67
CA ASP A 247 -2.52 7.43 -14.34
C ASP A 247 -1.60 6.42 -13.65
N ARG A 248 -2.20 5.52 -12.86
CA ARG A 248 -1.52 4.42 -12.14
C ARG A 248 -2.28 3.12 -12.31
N LEU A 249 -1.55 2.02 -12.20
CA LEU A 249 -2.12 0.69 -12.04
C LEU A 249 -1.42 -0.05 -10.90
N ALA A 250 -2.21 -0.78 -10.12
CA ALA A 250 -1.71 -1.79 -9.21
C ALA A 250 -2.19 -3.16 -9.69
N VAL A 251 -1.26 -4.07 -10.01
CA VAL A 251 -1.54 -5.40 -10.57
C VAL A 251 -1.09 -6.44 -9.57
N TYR A 252 -1.99 -6.79 -8.64
CA TYR A 252 -1.70 -7.67 -7.51
C TYR A 252 -1.75 -9.15 -7.90
N GLY A 253 -0.80 -9.95 -7.40
CA GLY A 253 -0.92 -11.40 -7.42
C GLY A 253 -1.93 -11.89 -6.38
N TYR A 254 -2.91 -12.70 -6.79
CA TYR A 254 -3.81 -13.36 -5.83
C TYR A 254 -3.03 -14.32 -4.92
N ALA A 255 -3.14 -14.11 -3.61
CA ALA A 255 -2.63 -15.02 -2.59
C ALA A 255 -3.80 -15.78 -1.94
N HIS A 256 -3.84 -17.11 -2.13
CA HIS A 256 -4.87 -17.96 -1.55
C HIS A 256 -4.46 -18.41 -0.14
N LEU A 257 -5.11 -17.82 0.88
CA LEU A 257 -4.82 -18.02 2.29
C LEU A 257 -6.13 -18.25 3.08
N PRO A 258 -6.89 -19.33 2.77
CA PRO A 258 -8.22 -19.57 3.34
C PRO A 258 -8.20 -19.87 4.86
N HIS A 259 -7.03 -20.24 5.39
CA HIS A 259 -6.83 -20.41 6.83
C HIS A 259 -6.76 -19.06 7.57
N LEU A 260 -6.34 -17.97 6.91
CA LEU A 260 -6.32 -16.61 7.46
C LEU A 260 -7.59 -15.82 7.12
N PHE A 261 -8.11 -15.99 5.90
CA PHE A 261 -9.23 -15.19 5.38
C PHE A 261 -10.45 -16.06 5.09
N ARG A 262 -11.43 -16.01 5.99
CA ARG A 262 -12.64 -16.85 5.90
C ARG A 262 -13.38 -16.74 4.56
N ALA A 263 -13.40 -15.57 3.94
CA ALA A 263 -14.07 -15.37 2.64
C ALA A 263 -13.42 -16.19 1.52
N GLN A 264 -12.11 -16.39 1.57
CA GLN A 264 -11.37 -17.15 0.56
C GLN A 264 -11.73 -18.65 0.55
N ARG A 265 -12.39 -19.17 1.60
CA ARG A 265 -12.94 -20.54 1.62
C ARG A 265 -14.07 -20.76 0.61
N GLN A 266 -14.60 -19.67 0.02
CA GLN A 266 -15.61 -19.72 -1.04
C GLN A 266 -14.99 -19.85 -2.45
N ILE A 267 -13.68 -19.70 -2.57
CA ILE A 267 -12.96 -19.88 -3.83
C ILE A 267 -12.84 -21.37 -4.13
N ASP A 268 -13.21 -21.75 -5.34
CA ASP A 268 -12.96 -23.08 -5.87
C ASP A 268 -11.48 -23.21 -6.26
N GLU A 269 -10.71 -23.90 -5.40
CA GLU A 269 -9.27 -24.09 -5.58
C GLU A 269 -8.92 -24.80 -6.89
N ALA A 270 -9.79 -25.70 -7.38
CA ALA A 270 -9.56 -26.41 -8.65
C ALA A 270 -9.58 -25.47 -9.88
N ARG A 271 -10.11 -24.26 -9.72
CA ARG A 271 -10.15 -23.24 -10.76
C ARG A 271 -9.01 -22.21 -10.67
N LEU A 272 -8.16 -22.31 -9.66
CA LEU A 272 -6.98 -21.44 -9.56
C LEU A 272 -5.99 -21.79 -10.68
N PRO A 273 -5.36 -20.79 -11.31
CA PRO A 273 -4.34 -21.06 -12.32
C PRO A 273 -3.12 -21.76 -11.70
N ALA A 274 -2.53 -22.67 -12.43
CA ALA A 274 -1.24 -23.27 -12.07
C ALA A 274 -0.15 -22.19 -11.94
N PRO A 275 0.93 -22.42 -11.18
CA PRO A 275 2.00 -21.44 -10.99
C PRO A 275 2.55 -20.87 -12.31
N GLU A 276 2.75 -21.71 -13.32
CA GLU A 276 3.23 -21.32 -14.65
C GLU A 276 2.24 -20.38 -15.36
N GLN A 277 0.95 -20.68 -15.25
CA GLN A 277 -0.10 -19.84 -15.81
C GLN A 277 -0.23 -18.52 -15.06
N LYS A 278 -0.09 -18.53 -13.73
CA LYS A 278 -0.09 -17.29 -12.91
C LYS A 278 1.07 -16.39 -13.32
N LEU A 279 2.26 -16.96 -13.53
CA LEU A 279 3.43 -16.23 -13.97
C LEU A 279 3.26 -15.69 -15.39
N ALA A 280 2.64 -16.46 -16.31
CA ALA A 280 2.32 -16.00 -17.65
C ALA A 280 1.30 -14.84 -17.65
N LEU A 281 0.34 -14.82 -16.72
CA LEU A 281 -0.58 -13.69 -16.54
C LEU A 281 0.16 -12.42 -16.09
N LEU A 282 1.11 -12.54 -15.17
CA LEU A 282 1.98 -11.42 -14.78
C LEU A 282 2.80 -10.92 -15.97
N GLY A 283 3.44 -11.85 -16.72
CA GLY A 283 4.21 -11.51 -17.91
C GLY A 283 3.40 -10.74 -18.94
N LEU A 284 2.16 -11.18 -19.21
CA LEU A 284 1.24 -10.50 -20.10
C LEU A 284 0.92 -9.07 -19.60
N ALA A 285 0.68 -8.89 -18.29
CA ALA A 285 0.43 -7.56 -17.74
C ALA A 285 1.64 -6.64 -17.93
N VAL A 286 2.82 -7.13 -17.60
CA VAL A 286 4.07 -6.38 -17.75
C VAL A 286 4.30 -5.97 -19.20
N GLU A 287 4.18 -6.92 -20.15
CA GLU A 287 4.33 -6.67 -21.59
C GLU A 287 3.36 -5.55 -22.05
N ARG A 288 2.07 -5.72 -21.76
CA ARG A 288 1.04 -4.78 -22.21
C ARG A 288 1.19 -3.39 -21.59
N LEU A 289 1.50 -3.31 -20.30
CA LEU A 289 1.68 -2.04 -19.60
C LEU A 289 2.95 -1.32 -20.07
N SER A 290 4.05 -2.05 -20.24
CA SER A 290 5.29 -1.47 -20.78
C SER A 290 5.11 -0.98 -22.21
N ALA A 291 4.47 -1.76 -23.09
CA ALA A 291 4.15 -1.35 -24.46
C ALA A 291 3.22 -0.12 -24.53
N ALA A 292 2.36 0.05 -23.53
CA ALA A 292 1.49 1.24 -23.38
C ALA A 292 2.21 2.45 -22.73
N GLY A 293 3.50 2.34 -22.43
CA GLY A 293 4.34 3.43 -21.92
C GLY A 293 4.32 3.61 -20.41
N TYR A 294 3.77 2.66 -19.65
CA TYR A 294 3.83 2.73 -18.18
C TYR A 294 5.22 2.35 -17.66
N GLN A 295 5.69 3.12 -16.69
CA GLN A 295 6.91 2.84 -15.93
C GLN A 295 6.59 1.88 -14.79
N TYR A 296 7.41 0.83 -14.62
CA TYR A 296 7.37 -0.02 -13.43
C TYR A 296 7.92 0.74 -12.21
N ILE A 297 7.09 0.94 -11.21
CA ILE A 297 7.46 1.66 -9.98
C ILE A 297 8.12 0.71 -8.98
N GLY A 298 7.56 -0.48 -8.84
CA GLY A 298 8.02 -1.52 -7.93
C GLY A 298 6.87 -2.35 -7.40
N MET A 299 7.17 -3.54 -6.90
CA MET A 299 6.18 -4.49 -6.41
C MET A 299 5.12 -4.79 -7.49
N ASP A 300 3.92 -4.26 -7.30
CA ASP A 300 2.77 -4.49 -8.18
C ASP A 300 2.37 -3.21 -8.95
N HIS A 301 3.14 -2.11 -8.86
CA HIS A 301 2.71 -0.78 -9.28
C HIS A 301 3.37 -0.33 -10.57
N PHE A 302 2.54 0.25 -11.43
CA PHE A 302 2.92 0.91 -12.67
C PHE A 302 2.31 2.31 -12.71
N ALA A 303 3.01 3.27 -13.32
CA ALA A 303 2.52 4.63 -13.46
C ALA A 303 2.98 5.23 -14.80
N LEU A 304 2.22 6.19 -15.32
CA LEU A 304 2.65 6.95 -16.49
C LEU A 304 3.92 7.75 -16.17
N PRO A 305 4.79 8.01 -17.14
CA PRO A 305 6.06 8.74 -16.90
C PRO A 305 5.88 10.14 -16.30
N GLU A 306 4.78 10.82 -16.63
CA GLU A 306 4.40 12.13 -16.12
C GLU A 306 3.74 12.10 -14.73
N GLU A 307 3.44 10.93 -14.21
CA GLU A 307 2.82 10.76 -12.90
C GLU A 307 3.82 11.00 -11.76
N ASP A 308 3.32 11.47 -10.61
CA ASP A 308 4.16 11.88 -9.48
C ASP A 308 5.07 10.77 -8.94
N LEU A 309 4.60 9.51 -8.87
CA LEU A 309 5.43 8.39 -8.39
C LEU A 309 6.59 8.12 -9.36
N SER A 310 6.34 8.21 -10.67
CA SER A 310 7.37 8.06 -11.69
C SER A 310 8.41 9.17 -11.62
N ARG A 311 7.96 10.41 -11.41
CA ARG A 311 8.85 11.56 -11.20
C ARG A 311 9.67 11.42 -9.92
N ALA A 312 9.03 11.04 -8.82
CA ALA A 312 9.68 10.84 -7.53
C ALA A 312 10.71 9.68 -7.58
N GLN A 313 10.40 8.58 -8.29
CA GLN A 313 11.35 7.49 -8.47
C GLN A 313 12.60 7.96 -9.21
N ARG A 314 12.46 8.69 -10.33
CA ARG A 314 13.60 9.24 -11.07
C ARG A 314 14.41 10.26 -10.28
N ALA A 315 13.76 10.99 -9.36
CA ALA A 315 14.41 11.97 -8.48
C ALA A 315 15.01 11.36 -7.20
N GLY A 316 14.88 10.03 -6.99
CA GLY A 316 15.32 9.39 -5.75
C GLY A 316 14.48 9.74 -4.51
N GLN A 317 13.26 10.24 -4.71
CA GLN A 317 12.37 10.75 -3.66
C GLN A 317 11.14 9.87 -3.41
N LEU A 318 11.06 8.72 -4.08
CA LEU A 318 9.97 7.78 -3.86
C LEU A 318 10.06 7.19 -2.46
N HIS A 319 8.95 7.14 -1.76
CA HIS A 319 8.82 6.54 -0.44
C HIS A 319 7.72 5.48 -0.42
N ARG A 320 7.73 4.60 0.61
CA ARG A 320 6.73 3.56 0.80
C ARG A 320 6.36 3.46 2.28
N ASN A 321 5.05 3.41 2.56
CA ASN A 321 4.52 3.24 3.91
C ASN A 321 3.27 2.32 3.89
N PHE A 322 2.49 2.29 4.96
CA PHE A 322 1.27 1.46 5.04
C PHE A 322 0.18 1.83 4.03
N MET A 323 0.19 3.04 3.49
CA MET A 323 -0.74 3.48 2.44
C MET A 323 -0.25 3.10 1.02
N GLY A 324 0.96 2.55 0.88
CA GLY A 324 1.59 2.22 -0.40
C GLY A 324 2.74 3.14 -0.78
N TYR A 325 3.00 3.30 -2.09
CA TYR A 325 3.99 4.26 -2.58
C TYR A 325 3.48 5.69 -2.47
N THR A 326 4.34 6.60 -2.02
CA THR A 326 4.03 8.01 -1.79
C THR A 326 5.22 8.91 -2.14
N THR A 327 4.95 10.18 -2.38
CA THR A 327 5.96 11.23 -2.55
C THR A 327 6.19 12.03 -1.26
N HIS A 328 5.49 11.66 -0.18
CA HIS A 328 5.54 12.34 1.13
C HIS A 328 6.32 11.49 2.14
N ALA A 329 7.66 11.53 2.02
CA ALA A 329 8.56 10.76 2.88
C ALA A 329 8.62 11.34 4.32
N ASP A 330 8.59 12.66 4.44
CA ASP A 330 8.87 13.38 5.68
C ASP A 330 7.59 13.81 6.41
N THR A 331 6.71 12.83 6.66
CA THR A 331 5.46 13.04 7.39
C THR A 331 5.32 12.05 8.52
N ASP A 332 4.64 12.45 9.60
CA ASP A 332 4.09 11.48 10.53
C ASP A 332 2.76 10.96 10.02
N LEU A 333 2.63 9.65 9.94
CA LEU A 333 1.39 8.99 9.53
C LEU A 333 0.51 8.73 10.75
N VAL A 334 -0.66 9.35 10.79
CA VAL A 334 -1.67 9.20 11.84
C VAL A 334 -2.80 8.33 11.31
N GLY A 335 -2.95 7.14 11.86
CA GLY A 335 -4.01 6.20 11.53
C GLY A 335 -5.22 6.38 12.46
N LEU A 336 -6.40 6.55 11.87
CA LEU A 336 -7.68 6.69 12.56
C LEU A 336 -8.62 5.54 12.18
N GLY A 337 -9.39 5.08 13.14
CA GLY A 337 -10.36 4.01 12.97
C GLY A 337 -9.81 2.61 13.28
N VAL A 338 -10.69 1.62 13.20
CA VAL A 338 -10.37 0.22 13.51
C VAL A 338 -9.21 -0.29 12.67
N SER A 339 -8.26 -1.01 13.27
CA SER A 339 -7.06 -1.59 12.65
C SER A 339 -6.04 -0.62 12.05
N ALA A 340 -6.29 0.68 12.06
CA ALA A 340 -5.39 1.67 11.48
C ALA A 340 -4.00 1.61 12.13
N ILE A 341 -2.98 1.89 11.33
CA ILE A 341 -1.57 1.91 11.80
C ILE A 341 -1.05 3.33 11.68
N SER A 342 -0.39 3.79 12.74
CA SER A 342 0.34 5.06 12.78
C SER A 342 1.85 4.82 12.72
N HIS A 343 2.56 5.78 12.11
CA HIS A 343 4.01 5.89 12.18
C HIS A 343 4.36 7.31 12.62
N ILE A 344 4.70 7.48 13.89
CA ILE A 344 4.95 8.79 14.48
C ILE A 344 6.36 8.80 15.07
N GLY A 345 7.19 9.69 14.58
CA GLY A 345 8.60 9.73 14.96
C GLY A 345 9.30 8.40 14.69
N SER A 346 9.84 7.78 15.73
CA SER A 346 10.49 6.46 15.66
C SER A 346 9.62 5.34 16.24
N THR A 347 8.29 5.39 16.04
CA THR A 347 7.38 4.37 16.57
C THR A 347 6.32 3.99 15.57
N TYR A 348 5.88 2.73 15.63
CA TYR A 348 4.64 2.27 15.01
C TYR A 348 3.63 1.91 16.08
N SER A 349 2.37 2.26 15.87
CA SER A 349 1.24 1.81 16.69
C SER A 349 0.10 1.32 15.83
N GLN A 350 -0.70 0.40 16.34
CA GLN A 350 -1.86 -0.13 15.64
C GLN A 350 -3.09 -0.14 16.56
N ASN A 351 -4.22 0.32 16.03
CA ASN A 351 -5.52 0.22 16.66
C ASN A 351 -6.03 -1.23 16.70
N PRO A 352 -6.96 -1.60 17.60
CA PRO A 352 -7.61 -2.91 17.61
C PRO A 352 -8.18 -3.28 16.24
N ARG A 353 -8.02 -4.55 15.86
CA ARG A 353 -8.60 -5.10 14.63
C ARG A 353 -10.07 -5.48 14.78
N ASP A 354 -10.51 -5.68 16.02
CA ASP A 354 -11.89 -5.95 16.40
C ASP A 354 -12.64 -4.62 16.55
N LEU A 355 -13.75 -4.46 15.80
CA LEU A 355 -14.51 -3.21 15.81
C LEU A 355 -15.09 -2.89 17.18
N PRO A 356 -15.77 -3.82 17.90
CA PRO A 356 -16.24 -3.58 19.26
C PRO A 356 -15.15 -3.17 20.26
N ALA A 357 -13.95 -3.77 20.15
CA ALA A 357 -12.83 -3.42 21.04
C ALA A 357 -12.31 -1.99 20.77
N TRP A 358 -12.25 -1.58 19.50
CA TRP A 358 -11.89 -0.22 19.12
C TRP A 358 -12.97 0.78 19.61
N GLU A 359 -14.26 0.48 19.39
CA GLU A 359 -15.39 1.31 19.83
C GLU A 359 -15.37 1.51 21.34
N ALA A 360 -15.14 0.46 22.12
CA ALA A 360 -15.11 0.52 23.58
C ALA A 360 -13.99 1.44 24.11
N LEU A 361 -12.81 1.44 23.50
CA LEU A 361 -11.71 2.33 23.90
C LEU A 361 -12.04 3.78 23.59
N VAL A 362 -12.55 4.06 22.38
CA VAL A 362 -12.92 5.43 21.98
C VAL A 362 -14.08 5.97 22.84
N ASP A 363 -15.13 5.16 23.05
CA ASP A 363 -16.29 5.54 23.88
C ASP A 363 -15.86 5.74 25.35
N GLY A 364 -14.78 5.06 25.80
CA GLY A 364 -14.16 5.26 27.12
C GLY A 364 -13.23 6.48 27.23
N GLY A 365 -13.02 7.22 26.13
CA GLY A 365 -12.12 8.39 26.11
C GLY A 365 -10.63 8.04 26.09
N HIS A 366 -10.28 6.84 25.60
CA HIS A 366 -8.90 6.37 25.47
C HIS A 366 -8.44 6.37 24.02
N LEU A 367 -7.13 6.62 23.79
CA LEU A 367 -6.52 6.38 22.51
C LEU A 367 -6.52 4.86 22.22
N PRO A 368 -7.08 4.40 21.09
CA PRO A 368 -7.31 2.98 20.85
C PRO A 368 -6.04 2.26 20.38
N VAL A 369 -5.01 2.21 21.22
CA VAL A 369 -3.76 1.50 20.93
C VAL A 369 -3.86 0.06 21.38
N TRP A 370 -3.75 -0.87 20.44
CA TRP A 370 -3.69 -2.30 20.71
C TRP A 370 -2.27 -2.82 20.88
N ARG A 371 -1.37 -2.41 19.99
CA ARG A 371 0.03 -2.85 19.97
C ARG A 371 0.88 -1.85 19.19
N GLY A 372 2.19 -1.98 19.31
CA GLY A 372 3.13 -1.14 18.56
C GLY A 372 4.57 -1.55 18.80
N VAL A 373 5.49 -0.71 18.37
CA VAL A 373 6.93 -0.90 18.57
C VAL A 373 7.65 0.46 18.54
N ALA A 374 8.59 0.65 19.43
CA ALA A 374 9.57 1.72 19.35
C ALA A 374 10.82 1.19 18.63
N LEU A 375 11.27 1.92 17.62
CA LEU A 375 12.40 1.51 16.78
C LEU A 375 13.73 1.71 17.52
N SER A 376 14.52 0.67 17.61
CA SER A 376 15.93 0.73 18.05
C SER A 376 16.78 1.54 17.04
N ALA A 377 18.03 1.81 17.38
CA ALA A 377 18.96 2.43 16.45
C ALA A 377 19.23 1.53 15.22
N ASP A 378 19.31 0.21 15.41
CA ASP A 378 19.45 -0.77 14.34
C ASP A 378 18.20 -0.80 13.45
N ASP A 379 17.00 -0.78 14.04
CA ASP A 379 15.75 -0.73 13.26
C ASP A 379 15.68 0.50 12.36
N ARG A 380 16.06 1.66 12.88
CA ARG A 380 16.05 2.91 12.08
C ARG A 380 17.02 2.85 10.90
N LEU A 381 18.24 2.37 11.13
CA LEU A 381 19.25 2.20 10.09
C LEU A 381 18.75 1.22 9.01
N ARG A 382 18.24 0.05 9.42
CA ARG A 382 17.72 -0.98 8.50
C ARG A 382 16.46 -0.55 7.80
N ALA A 383 15.56 0.17 8.48
CA ALA A 383 14.36 0.73 7.87
C ALA A 383 14.71 1.67 6.72
N GLU A 384 15.68 2.56 6.90
CA GLU A 384 16.13 3.48 5.86
C GLU A 384 16.78 2.73 4.69
N LEU A 385 17.64 1.72 4.97
CA LEU A 385 18.27 0.89 3.95
C LEU A 385 17.23 0.12 3.12
N ILE A 386 16.34 -0.60 3.79
CA ILE A 386 15.27 -1.39 3.16
C ILE A 386 14.35 -0.47 2.32
N GLN A 387 14.02 0.70 2.86
CA GLN A 387 13.21 1.70 2.17
C GLN A 387 13.84 2.15 0.84
N GLN A 388 15.14 2.47 0.86
CA GLN A 388 15.86 2.87 -0.36
C GLN A 388 15.90 1.72 -1.38
N LEU A 389 16.18 0.50 -0.96
CA LEU A 389 16.13 -0.67 -1.84
C LEU A 389 14.74 -0.87 -2.45
N MET A 390 13.68 -0.82 -1.65
CA MET A 390 12.30 -1.05 -2.10
C MET A 390 11.79 0.04 -3.05
N CYS A 391 12.27 1.27 -2.93
CA CYS A 391 11.80 2.42 -3.70
C CYS A 391 12.69 2.74 -4.91
N GLN A 392 14.02 2.62 -4.76
CA GLN A 392 14.99 3.00 -5.78
C GLN A 392 15.66 1.80 -6.45
N GLY A 393 15.62 0.62 -5.80
CA GLY A 393 16.35 -0.56 -6.24
C GLY A 393 17.84 -0.48 -5.97
N GLU A 394 18.29 0.55 -5.25
CA GLU A 394 19.69 0.73 -4.85
C GLU A 394 19.82 1.50 -3.54
N VAL A 395 20.95 1.33 -2.86
CA VAL A 395 21.34 2.09 -1.69
C VAL A 395 22.86 2.28 -1.65
N ASP A 396 23.33 3.50 -1.38
CA ASP A 396 24.70 3.76 -0.95
C ASP A 396 24.81 3.42 0.53
N GLY A 397 25.23 2.18 0.79
CA GLY A 397 25.28 1.63 2.13
C GLY A 397 26.34 2.34 3.00
N ARG A 398 27.47 2.78 2.41
CA ARG A 398 28.51 3.50 3.16
C ARG A 398 28.07 4.88 3.57
N ALA A 399 27.46 5.64 2.64
CA ALA A 399 26.91 6.96 2.96
C ALA A 399 25.80 6.86 4.02
N LEU A 400 24.94 5.82 3.93
CA LEU A 400 23.92 5.56 4.92
C LEU A 400 24.50 5.23 6.29
N ALA A 401 25.40 4.25 6.36
CA ALA A 401 26.02 3.78 7.61
C ALA A 401 26.78 4.92 8.32
N MET A 402 27.47 5.76 7.55
CA MET A 402 28.18 6.94 8.08
C MET A 402 27.22 7.89 8.81
N ARG A 403 26.01 8.15 8.26
CA ARG A 403 24.99 8.99 8.94
C ARG A 403 24.52 8.40 10.26
N HIS A 404 24.57 7.08 10.39
CA HIS A 404 24.21 6.36 11.61
C HIS A 404 25.40 6.04 12.53
N GLY A 405 26.61 6.51 12.18
CA GLY A 405 27.81 6.35 13.01
C GLY A 405 28.37 4.93 13.07
N VAL A 406 28.14 4.11 12.03
CA VAL A 406 28.64 2.74 11.94
C VAL A 406 29.47 2.53 10.66
N ASP A 407 30.34 1.51 10.66
CA ASP A 407 31.06 1.08 9.46
C ASP A 407 30.20 0.05 8.68
N PHE A 408 29.92 0.32 7.41
CA PHE A 408 29.02 -0.49 6.60
C PHE A 408 29.47 -1.94 6.44
N ASP A 409 30.75 -2.13 6.09
CA ASP A 409 31.26 -3.45 5.72
C ASP A 409 31.30 -4.39 6.94
N SER A 410 31.65 -3.89 8.11
CA SER A 410 31.67 -4.68 9.36
C SER A 410 30.27 -4.84 9.98
N TYR A 411 29.45 -3.78 9.97
CA TYR A 411 28.12 -3.83 10.59
C TYR A 411 27.16 -4.77 9.85
N PHE A 412 27.21 -4.79 8.53
CA PHE A 412 26.36 -5.61 7.67
C PHE A 412 27.06 -6.85 7.11
N ALA A 413 28.16 -7.32 7.73
CA ALA A 413 28.96 -8.44 7.20
C ALA A 413 28.12 -9.68 6.86
N ASP A 414 27.22 -10.12 7.77
CA ASP A 414 26.34 -11.27 7.55
C ASP A 414 25.29 -10.99 6.47
N ASP A 415 24.77 -9.76 6.44
CA ASP A 415 23.76 -9.35 5.46
C ASP A 415 24.37 -9.32 4.05
N LEU A 416 25.59 -8.83 3.92
CA LEU A 416 26.36 -8.79 2.67
C LEU A 416 26.69 -10.19 2.14
N GLN A 417 26.90 -11.18 3.01
CA GLN A 417 27.01 -12.58 2.58
C GLN A 417 25.73 -13.08 1.91
N ALA A 418 24.55 -12.72 2.44
CA ALA A 418 23.29 -13.07 1.83
C ALA A 418 23.09 -12.34 0.48
N VAL A 419 23.50 -11.08 0.37
CA VAL A 419 23.49 -10.33 -0.92
C VAL A 419 24.46 -10.96 -1.93
N ALA A 420 25.63 -11.43 -1.51
CA ALA A 420 26.60 -12.08 -2.39
C ALA A 420 26.02 -13.34 -3.05
N GLN A 421 25.11 -14.07 -2.37
CA GLN A 421 24.39 -15.17 -2.99
C GLN A 421 23.46 -14.68 -4.11
N LEU A 422 22.69 -13.61 -3.90
CA LEU A 422 21.87 -13.01 -4.94
C LEU A 422 22.71 -12.43 -6.10
N GLN A 423 23.92 -11.98 -5.83
CA GLN A 423 24.86 -11.54 -6.85
C GLN A 423 25.33 -12.71 -7.75
N GLN A 424 25.62 -13.89 -7.16
CA GLN A 424 25.93 -15.10 -7.92
C GLN A 424 24.76 -15.52 -8.84
N ASP A 425 23.53 -15.32 -8.37
CA ASP A 425 22.32 -15.59 -9.13
C ASP A 425 21.99 -14.47 -10.16
N GLY A 426 22.83 -13.45 -10.24
CA GLY A 426 22.65 -12.32 -11.17
C GLY A 426 21.56 -11.32 -10.79
N LEU A 427 21.04 -11.36 -9.55
CA LEU A 427 19.93 -10.53 -9.09
C LEU A 427 20.36 -9.21 -8.44
N ALA A 428 21.59 -9.13 -7.97
CA ALA A 428 22.14 -7.96 -7.29
C ALA A 428 23.59 -7.70 -7.68
N ARG A 429 24.09 -6.51 -7.35
CA ARG A 429 25.50 -6.12 -7.42
C ARG A 429 25.89 -5.34 -6.19
N ILE A 430 27.13 -5.56 -5.74
CA ILE A 430 27.77 -4.75 -4.68
C ILE A 430 29.03 -4.15 -5.29
N GLU A 431 29.08 -2.84 -5.40
CA GLU A 431 30.22 -2.10 -5.93
C GLU A 431 30.52 -0.90 -5.06
N GLN A 432 31.71 -0.85 -4.46
CA GLN A 432 32.19 0.26 -3.61
C GLN A 432 31.24 0.62 -2.45
N GLY A 433 30.50 -0.37 -1.89
CA GLY A 433 29.53 -0.18 -0.81
C GLY A 433 28.13 0.24 -1.29
N VAL A 434 27.93 0.39 -2.60
CA VAL A 434 26.60 0.53 -3.19
C VAL A 434 26.02 -0.85 -3.45
N VAL A 435 24.85 -1.12 -2.89
CA VAL A 435 24.06 -2.33 -3.14
C VAL A 435 22.96 -1.99 -4.11
N ARG A 436 22.91 -2.70 -5.24
CA ARG A 436 21.95 -2.42 -6.32
C ARG A 436 21.31 -3.70 -6.83
N ALA A 437 20.00 -3.69 -7.09
CA ALA A 437 19.34 -4.72 -7.85
C ALA A 437 19.77 -4.65 -9.33
N SER A 438 20.04 -5.79 -9.93
CA SER A 438 20.22 -5.90 -11.40
C SER A 438 18.88 -5.70 -12.12
N GLU A 439 18.90 -5.57 -13.45
CA GLU A 439 17.66 -5.52 -14.25
C GLU A 439 16.74 -6.74 -13.99
N PRO A 440 17.26 -8.01 -14.01
CA PRO A 440 16.45 -9.17 -13.63
C PRO A 440 16.05 -9.22 -12.15
N GLY A 441 16.82 -8.58 -11.26
CA GLY A 441 16.54 -8.54 -9.82
C GLY A 441 15.47 -7.53 -9.42
N ARG A 442 15.12 -6.59 -10.29
CA ARG A 442 14.12 -5.53 -9.96
C ARG A 442 12.74 -6.06 -9.59
N PRO A 443 12.16 -7.05 -10.25
CA PRO A 443 10.90 -7.65 -9.80
C PRO A 443 11.01 -8.31 -8.42
N LEU A 444 12.23 -8.65 -8.00
CA LEU A 444 12.57 -9.39 -6.78
C LEU A 444 13.19 -8.50 -5.69
N LEU A 445 12.95 -7.17 -5.70
CA LEU A 445 13.49 -6.25 -4.68
C LEU A 445 13.23 -6.70 -3.24
N ARG A 446 12.11 -7.38 -3.00
CA ARG A 446 11.81 -7.96 -1.67
C ARG A 446 12.91 -8.91 -1.20
N LEU A 447 13.45 -9.72 -2.09
CA LEU A 447 14.52 -10.68 -1.73
C LEU A 447 15.80 -9.96 -1.32
N LEU A 448 16.13 -8.89 -2.04
CA LEU A 448 17.28 -8.06 -1.70
C LEU A 448 17.09 -7.37 -0.35
N ALA A 449 15.91 -6.80 -0.11
CA ALA A 449 15.56 -6.20 1.17
C ALA A 449 15.57 -7.23 2.32
N MET A 450 15.11 -8.47 2.08
CA MET A 450 15.13 -9.56 3.06
C MET A 450 16.53 -9.93 3.53
N CYS A 451 17.58 -9.68 2.74
CA CYS A 451 18.96 -9.91 3.17
C CYS A 451 19.31 -9.06 4.41
N PHE A 452 18.74 -7.87 4.52
CA PHE A 452 18.98 -6.91 5.59
C PHE A 452 17.97 -6.99 6.74
N ASP A 453 17.15 -8.05 6.80
CA ASP A 453 16.12 -8.25 7.83
C ASP A 453 16.52 -9.36 8.82
N PRO A 454 17.15 -9.02 9.97
CA PRO A 454 17.52 -9.99 10.99
C PRO A 454 16.32 -10.67 11.66
N TYR A 455 15.13 -10.06 11.67
CA TYR A 455 13.93 -10.69 12.22
C TYR A 455 13.52 -11.95 11.44
N LEU A 456 13.77 -11.98 10.12
CA LEU A 456 13.51 -13.18 9.32
C LEU A 456 14.48 -14.33 9.65
N ARG A 457 15.73 -14.02 10.01
CA ARG A 457 16.71 -15.04 10.41
C ARG A 457 16.41 -15.64 11.79
N GLN A 458 15.79 -14.86 12.66
CA GLN A 458 15.42 -15.28 14.03
C GLN A 458 14.07 -16.01 14.08
N ALA A 459 13.25 -15.91 13.03
CA ALA A 459 11.91 -16.50 13.01
C ALA A 459 11.98 -18.03 12.89
N GLN A 460 11.64 -18.73 13.98
CA GLN A 460 11.52 -20.21 14.02
C GLN A 460 10.14 -20.72 13.56
N ALA A 461 9.20 -19.85 13.16
CA ALA A 461 7.82 -20.19 12.87
C ALA A 461 7.52 -20.20 11.37
N ALA A 462 6.43 -20.90 10.98
CA ALA A 462 5.91 -21.01 9.62
C ALA A 462 5.74 -19.65 8.91
N PRO A 463 5.82 -19.59 7.58
CA PRO A 463 5.79 -18.34 6.81
C PRO A 463 4.52 -17.54 7.08
N ARG A 464 4.67 -16.32 7.60
CA ARG A 464 3.59 -15.36 7.90
C ARG A 464 3.30 -14.43 6.73
N TYR A 465 3.98 -14.63 5.59
CA TYR A 465 3.98 -13.71 4.46
C TYR A 465 3.51 -14.40 3.18
N SER A 466 2.96 -13.62 2.25
CA SER A 466 2.67 -14.07 0.90
C SER A 466 3.95 -14.32 0.10
N GLN A 467 3.85 -15.13 -0.96
CA GLN A 467 4.92 -15.30 -1.94
C GLN A 467 5.38 -13.95 -2.50
N ALA A 468 6.64 -13.89 -2.98
CA ALA A 468 7.23 -12.66 -3.49
C ALA A 468 6.59 -12.24 -4.83
N ILE A 469 6.00 -13.20 -5.56
CA ILE A 469 5.38 -13.01 -6.87
C ILE A 469 3.96 -13.56 -6.91
#